data_1a7179252218de15f9fe23bcce1891d1
#
_entry.id   1a7179252218de15f9fe23bcce1891d1
#
_cell.length_a   1.000
_cell.length_b   1.000
_cell.length_c   1.000
_cell.angle_alpha   90.00
_cell.angle_beta   90.00
_cell.angle_gamma   90.00
#
_symmetry.space_group_name_H-M   'P 1'
#
loop_
_entity.id
_entity.type
_entity.pdbx_description
1 polymer ?
#
loop_
_entity_poly.entity_id
_entity_poly.type
_entity_poly.pdbx_seq_one_letter_code
_entity_poly.pdbx_strand_id
1 'polypeptide(L)'
;MNKNTIKIAIASGKGGTGKSCVASSIIASSNVIAVDADVEEPNLAILLGMETELMKKVTVPIPDIDDDKCISCSKCSTYCRYGAITDIGHGRPFLNPKLCHHCGVCNMVCPTAAINEVPHIIGQIRKGVSDFTSLLEGSINVGMINTIPVIEQTIESAESMGNILVIDSPPGTSCPVVATVQKADFALLVTEPTPFGAADLSLTLQMCQN
;
A
#
# COMPACT_ATOMS: atom_id res chain seq x y z
N MET A 1 -19.80 -0.51 10.06
CA MET A 1 -18.67 -1.42 9.82
C MET A 1 -19.18 -2.82 10.07
N ASN A 2 -19.27 -3.66 9.04
CA ASN A 2 -19.68 -5.07 9.20
C ASN A 2 -18.56 -5.81 9.93
N LYS A 3 -18.80 -6.22 11.17
CA LYS A 3 -17.80 -6.80 12.09
C LYS A 3 -17.39 -8.25 11.75
N ASN A 4 -17.74 -8.79 10.59
CA ASN A 4 -17.60 -10.22 10.29
C ASN A 4 -16.94 -10.54 8.94
N THR A 5 -16.19 -9.61 8.34
CA THR A 5 -15.45 -9.92 7.10
C THR A 5 -14.14 -10.60 7.48
N ILE A 6 -13.96 -11.86 7.07
CA ILE A 6 -12.72 -12.61 7.25
C ILE A 6 -11.73 -12.22 6.15
N LYS A 7 -10.51 -11.88 6.53
CA LYS A 7 -9.44 -11.47 5.62
C LYS A 7 -8.30 -12.46 5.65
N ILE A 8 -7.96 -13.03 4.50
CA ILE A 8 -6.89 -14.02 4.33
C ILE A 8 -5.83 -13.41 3.42
N ALA A 9 -4.66 -13.11 3.96
CA ALA A 9 -3.52 -12.66 3.17
C ALA A 9 -2.75 -13.86 2.60
N ILE A 10 -2.49 -13.87 1.30
CA ILE A 10 -1.58 -14.82 0.67
C ILE A 10 -0.22 -14.13 0.60
N ALA A 11 0.77 -14.62 1.34
CA ALA A 11 2.08 -13.98 1.49
C ALA A 11 3.23 -14.93 1.17
N SER A 12 4.40 -14.36 0.86
CA SER A 12 5.62 -15.13 0.59
C SER A 12 6.85 -14.33 0.95
N GLY A 13 7.90 -14.99 1.42
CA GLY A 13 9.16 -14.34 1.81
C GLY A 13 9.97 -13.78 0.64
N LYS A 14 9.64 -14.13 -0.61
CA LYS A 14 10.28 -13.62 -1.83
C LYS A 14 9.34 -13.65 -3.03
N GLY A 15 9.72 -12.96 -4.12
CA GLY A 15 9.04 -13.05 -5.41
C GLY A 15 9.24 -14.41 -6.11
N GLY A 16 8.32 -14.78 -7.00
CA GLY A 16 8.43 -15.98 -7.83
C GLY A 16 8.02 -17.30 -7.17
N THR A 17 7.54 -17.31 -5.95
CA THR A 17 7.11 -18.54 -5.22
C THR A 17 5.76 -19.10 -5.68
N GLY A 18 5.06 -18.42 -6.60
CA GLY A 18 3.72 -18.81 -7.04
C GLY A 18 2.57 -18.25 -6.18
N LYS A 19 2.82 -17.26 -5.34
CA LYS A 19 1.84 -16.61 -4.45
C LYS A 19 0.56 -16.20 -5.19
N SER A 20 0.68 -15.41 -6.26
CA SER A 20 -0.47 -14.93 -7.05
C SER A 20 -1.19 -16.06 -7.79
N CYS A 21 -0.48 -17.14 -8.18
CA CYS A 21 -1.10 -18.36 -8.74
C CYS A 21 -1.95 -19.09 -7.69
N VAL A 22 -1.46 -19.19 -6.46
CA VAL A 22 -2.23 -19.76 -5.33
C VAL A 22 -3.44 -18.89 -5.03
N ALA A 23 -3.24 -17.56 -4.92
CA ALA A 23 -4.33 -16.61 -4.69
C ALA A 23 -5.41 -16.73 -5.77
N SER A 24 -5.05 -16.67 -7.06
CA SER A 24 -6.00 -16.78 -8.17
C SER A 24 -6.74 -18.12 -8.20
N SER A 25 -6.07 -19.24 -7.83
CA SER A 25 -6.69 -20.57 -7.77
C SER A 25 -7.74 -20.66 -6.65
N ILE A 26 -7.46 -20.10 -5.47
CA ILE A 26 -8.42 -20.04 -4.37
C ILE A 26 -9.61 -19.16 -4.75
N ILE A 27 -9.36 -17.99 -5.34
CA ILE A 27 -10.38 -17.05 -5.76
C ILE A 27 -11.30 -17.69 -6.82
N ALA A 28 -10.75 -18.34 -7.84
CA ALA A 28 -11.51 -18.97 -8.91
C ALA A 28 -12.37 -20.16 -8.44
N SER A 29 -12.01 -20.81 -7.34
CA SER A 29 -12.70 -21.96 -6.78
C SER A 29 -13.68 -21.64 -5.65
N SER A 30 -13.79 -20.36 -5.25
CA SER A 30 -14.53 -19.96 -4.04
C SER A 30 -15.32 -18.67 -4.29
N ASN A 31 -16.43 -18.50 -3.56
CA ASN A 31 -17.20 -17.24 -3.61
C ASN A 31 -16.60 -16.23 -2.60
N VAL A 32 -15.54 -15.58 -2.97
CA VAL A 32 -14.78 -14.63 -2.15
C VAL A 32 -14.55 -13.32 -2.91
N ILE A 33 -14.17 -12.26 -2.22
CA ILE A 33 -13.74 -11.02 -2.84
C ILE A 33 -12.22 -11.08 -3.02
N ALA A 34 -11.76 -10.83 -4.23
CA ALA A 34 -10.36 -10.75 -4.58
C ALA A 34 -9.80 -9.35 -4.30
N VAL A 35 -8.61 -9.28 -3.68
CA VAL A 35 -7.90 -8.04 -3.44
C VAL A 35 -6.47 -8.20 -3.93
N ASP A 36 -6.06 -7.38 -4.91
CA ASP A 36 -4.67 -7.28 -5.32
C ASP A 36 -4.02 -6.12 -4.55
N ALA A 37 -3.19 -6.47 -3.59
CA ALA A 37 -2.42 -5.55 -2.77
C ALA A 37 -0.95 -5.44 -3.21
N ASP A 38 -0.53 -6.14 -4.26
CA ASP A 38 0.77 -5.92 -4.92
C ASP A 38 0.70 -4.68 -5.82
N VAL A 39 0.62 -3.53 -5.19
CA VAL A 39 0.29 -2.25 -5.84
C VAL A 39 1.38 -1.72 -6.78
N GLU A 40 2.58 -2.30 -6.73
CA GLU A 40 3.68 -1.98 -7.65
C GLU A 40 3.57 -2.77 -8.96
N GLU A 41 3.16 -4.05 -8.88
CA GLU A 41 3.00 -4.95 -10.03
C GLU A 41 1.69 -5.77 -9.94
N PRO A 42 0.51 -5.12 -9.94
CA PRO A 42 -0.75 -5.83 -9.83
C PRO A 42 -0.99 -6.73 -11.04
N ASN A 43 -1.33 -7.98 -10.80
CA ASN A 43 -1.48 -8.99 -11.86
C ASN A 43 -2.64 -9.97 -11.68
N LEU A 44 -3.39 -9.88 -10.57
CA LEU A 44 -4.56 -10.75 -10.33
C LEU A 44 -5.64 -10.59 -11.40
N ALA A 45 -5.87 -9.38 -11.90
CA ALA A 45 -6.84 -9.15 -12.98
C ALA A 45 -6.49 -9.97 -14.23
N ILE A 46 -5.21 -10.00 -14.60
CA ILE A 46 -4.71 -10.77 -15.74
C ILE A 46 -4.89 -12.28 -15.48
N LEU A 47 -4.51 -12.76 -14.31
CA LEU A 47 -4.61 -14.18 -13.92
C LEU A 47 -6.06 -14.68 -13.87
N LEU A 48 -7.00 -13.82 -13.50
CA LEU A 48 -8.42 -14.13 -13.45
C LEU A 48 -9.16 -13.84 -14.76
N GLY A 49 -8.47 -13.30 -15.78
CA GLY A 49 -9.08 -12.93 -17.08
C GLY A 49 -10.12 -11.82 -16.94
N MET A 50 -9.93 -10.88 -16.01
CA MET A 50 -10.89 -9.82 -15.70
C MET A 50 -10.43 -8.48 -16.28
N GLU A 51 -11.38 -7.71 -16.82
CA GLU A 51 -11.20 -6.30 -17.10
C GLU A 51 -11.52 -5.48 -15.85
N THR A 52 -10.75 -4.42 -15.61
CA THR A 52 -10.94 -3.55 -14.46
C THR A 52 -11.21 -2.10 -14.89
N GLU A 53 -12.08 -1.42 -14.15
CA GLU A 53 -12.42 -0.01 -14.34
C GLU A 53 -11.95 0.82 -13.14
N LEU A 54 -11.64 2.09 -13.37
CA LEU A 54 -11.26 3.02 -12.30
C LEU A 54 -12.43 3.18 -11.32
N MET A 55 -12.21 2.81 -10.06
CA MET A 55 -13.17 3.00 -8.98
C MET A 55 -12.93 4.31 -8.24
N LYS A 56 -11.68 4.54 -7.78
CA LYS A 56 -11.31 5.79 -7.10
C LYS A 56 -9.81 6.07 -7.20
N LYS A 57 -9.44 7.35 -7.03
CA LYS A 57 -8.05 7.77 -6.85
C LYS A 57 -7.68 7.68 -5.36
N VAL A 58 -6.46 7.26 -5.07
CA VAL A 58 -5.91 7.26 -3.71
C VAL A 58 -5.16 8.55 -3.49
N THR A 59 -5.58 9.31 -2.47
CA THR A 59 -4.96 10.57 -2.10
C THR A 59 -4.40 10.50 -0.68
N VAL A 60 -3.33 11.24 -0.47
CA VAL A 60 -2.68 11.43 0.83
C VAL A 60 -2.41 12.91 1.05
N PRO A 61 -2.37 13.39 2.30
CA PRO A 61 -1.98 14.77 2.58
C PRO A 61 -0.49 14.96 2.33
N ILE A 62 -0.11 16.00 1.58
CA ILE A 62 1.27 16.45 1.48
C ILE A 62 1.40 17.90 1.93
N PRO A 63 2.58 18.33 2.41
CA PRO A 63 2.78 19.71 2.82
C PRO A 63 2.70 20.67 1.61
N ASP A 64 1.97 21.75 1.79
CA ASP A 64 2.02 22.94 0.95
C ASP A 64 2.53 24.11 1.79
N ILE A 65 3.58 24.79 1.33
CA ILE A 65 4.27 25.83 2.10
C ILE A 65 3.79 27.19 1.65
N ASP A 66 3.17 27.94 2.55
CA ASP A 66 2.70 29.31 2.35
C ASP A 66 3.90 30.27 2.35
N ASP A 67 4.14 30.92 1.21
CA ASP A 67 5.28 31.82 1.00
C ASP A 67 5.21 33.07 1.89
N ASP A 68 4.00 33.57 2.17
CA ASP A 68 3.80 34.78 2.97
C ASP A 68 4.08 34.56 4.46
N LYS A 69 3.91 33.33 4.93
CA LYS A 69 4.15 32.92 6.33
C LYS A 69 5.52 32.28 6.54
N CYS A 70 6.18 31.83 5.47
CA CYS A 70 7.44 31.12 5.56
C CYS A 70 8.60 32.07 5.85
N ILE A 71 9.24 31.90 7.02
CA ILE A 71 10.41 32.69 7.43
C ILE A 71 11.73 32.00 7.05
N SER A 72 11.73 30.99 6.22
CA SER A 72 12.92 30.24 5.72
C SER A 72 13.82 29.71 6.85
N CYS A 73 13.25 29.26 7.96
CA CYS A 73 14.00 28.80 9.15
C CYS A 73 14.54 27.37 9.03
N SER A 74 14.31 26.68 7.92
CA SER A 74 14.79 25.34 7.56
C SER A 74 14.39 24.20 8.50
N LYS A 75 13.56 24.43 9.53
CA LYS A 75 13.16 23.35 10.46
C LYS A 75 12.46 22.20 9.75
N CYS A 76 11.56 22.46 8.79
CA CYS A 76 10.85 21.42 8.07
C CYS A 76 11.78 20.50 7.25
N SER A 77 12.85 21.03 6.66
CA SER A 77 13.86 20.22 5.96
C SER A 77 14.75 19.45 6.93
N THR A 78 15.17 20.07 8.04
CA THR A 78 15.99 19.44 9.08
C THR A 78 15.31 18.23 9.71
N TYR A 79 14.01 18.32 9.95
CA TYR A 79 13.22 17.23 10.57
C TYR A 79 12.66 16.22 9.57
N CYS A 80 12.78 16.48 8.26
CA CYS A 80 12.32 15.54 7.25
C CYS A 80 13.29 14.36 7.08
N ARG A 81 13.02 13.23 7.73
CA ARG A 81 13.87 12.02 7.66
C ARG A 81 13.92 11.38 6.27
N TYR A 82 12.95 11.70 5.41
CA TYR A 82 12.83 11.13 4.07
C TYR A 82 13.45 12.02 2.98
N GLY A 83 14.00 13.18 3.35
CA GLY A 83 14.57 14.12 2.38
C GLY A 83 13.55 14.70 1.39
N ALA A 84 12.25 14.60 1.71
CA ALA A 84 11.19 15.12 0.85
C ALA A 84 11.17 16.66 0.82
N ILE A 85 11.62 17.31 1.87
CA ILE A 85 11.75 18.77 1.95
C ILE A 85 13.23 19.12 2.01
N THR A 86 13.70 19.90 1.04
CA THR A 86 15.11 20.32 0.91
C THR A 86 15.22 21.83 1.01
N ASP A 87 16.09 22.32 1.89
CA ASP A 87 16.48 23.72 1.93
C ASP A 87 17.45 24.01 0.78
N ILE A 88 17.10 24.99 -0.04
CA ILE A 88 17.92 25.42 -1.19
C ILE A 88 18.72 26.70 -0.89
N GLY A 89 18.78 27.11 0.38
CA GLY A 89 19.61 28.22 0.86
C GLY A 89 18.97 29.62 0.74
N HIS A 90 17.93 29.79 -0.05
CA HIS A 90 17.24 31.05 -0.23
C HIS A 90 15.72 30.82 -0.44
N GLY A 91 14.90 31.50 0.35
CA GLY A 91 13.45 31.44 0.22
C GLY A 91 12.83 30.17 0.78
N ARG A 92 11.69 29.78 0.21
CA ARG A 92 10.88 28.63 0.61
C ARG A 92 11.64 27.31 0.32
N PRO A 93 11.65 26.33 1.24
CA PRO A 93 12.19 24.99 0.98
C PRO A 93 11.46 24.30 -0.19
N PHE A 94 12.21 23.51 -0.95
CA PHE A 94 11.66 22.71 -2.05
C PHE A 94 11.06 21.41 -1.53
N LEU A 95 9.82 21.11 -1.97
CA LEU A 95 9.16 19.82 -1.71
C LEU A 95 9.29 18.90 -2.92
N ASN A 96 9.76 17.66 -2.69
CA ASN A 96 9.61 16.56 -3.63
C ASN A 96 8.48 15.64 -3.15
N PRO A 97 7.28 15.69 -3.76
CA PRO A 97 6.12 14.89 -3.33
C PRO A 97 6.36 13.39 -3.39
N LYS A 98 7.23 12.92 -4.32
CA LYS A 98 7.53 11.49 -4.50
C LYS A 98 8.23 10.87 -3.29
N LEU A 99 8.99 11.66 -2.53
CA LEU A 99 9.70 11.21 -1.33
C LEU A 99 8.90 11.42 -0.04
N CYS A 100 7.72 12.05 -0.11
CA CYS A 100 6.93 12.37 1.07
C CYS A 100 6.23 11.11 1.62
N HIS A 101 6.44 10.83 2.91
CA HIS A 101 5.79 9.74 3.65
C HIS A 101 4.55 10.18 4.44
N HIS A 102 4.07 11.40 4.23
CA HIS A 102 2.82 11.94 4.81
C HIS A 102 2.77 11.91 6.35
N CYS A 103 3.92 12.02 7.00
CA CYS A 103 4.03 11.88 8.46
C CYS A 103 3.63 13.13 9.27
N GLY A 104 3.38 14.27 8.61
CA GLY A 104 2.95 15.52 9.24
C GLY A 104 4.00 16.26 10.08
N VAL A 105 5.20 15.71 10.28
CA VAL A 105 6.24 16.31 11.17
C VAL A 105 6.61 17.73 10.73
N CYS A 106 6.71 17.99 9.44
CA CYS A 106 7.03 19.33 8.91
C CYS A 106 6.02 20.40 9.34
N ASN A 107 4.73 20.05 9.38
CA ASN A 107 3.68 20.93 9.87
C ASN A 107 3.84 21.18 11.38
N MET A 108 4.10 20.13 12.17
CA MET A 108 4.25 20.23 13.63
C MET A 108 5.42 21.11 14.07
N VAL A 109 6.54 21.11 13.31
CA VAL A 109 7.76 21.86 13.67
C VAL A 109 7.79 23.27 13.10
N CYS A 110 6.80 23.66 12.29
CA CYS A 110 6.75 24.97 11.66
C CYS A 110 6.33 26.06 12.68
N PRO A 111 7.24 27.02 13.03
CA PRO A 111 6.95 28.00 14.08
C PRO A 111 5.94 29.06 13.68
N THR A 112 5.72 29.24 12.37
CA THR A 112 4.81 30.26 11.83
C THR A 112 3.52 29.67 11.24
N ALA A 113 3.31 28.35 11.42
CA ALA A 113 2.20 27.62 10.80
C ALA A 113 2.10 27.89 9.27
N ALA A 114 3.25 28.00 8.59
CA ALA A 114 3.31 28.22 7.15
C ALA A 114 3.04 26.96 6.33
N ILE A 115 2.90 25.78 6.95
CA ILE A 115 2.69 24.52 6.25
C ILE A 115 1.25 24.06 6.42
N ASN A 116 0.55 23.97 5.30
CA ASN A 116 -0.78 23.37 5.22
C ASN A 116 -0.66 21.96 4.59
N GLU A 117 -1.70 21.14 4.74
CA GLU A 117 -1.78 19.85 4.06
C GLU A 117 -2.77 19.93 2.91
N VAL A 118 -2.33 19.49 1.74
CA VAL A 118 -3.17 19.44 0.53
C VAL A 118 -3.23 18.00 -0.01
N PRO A 119 -4.38 17.58 -0.59
CA PRO A 119 -4.50 16.22 -1.13
C PRO A 119 -3.60 16.04 -2.36
N HIS A 120 -2.86 14.95 -2.39
CA HIS A 120 -2.00 14.55 -3.50
C HIS A 120 -2.33 13.12 -3.94
N ILE A 121 -2.50 12.92 -5.25
CA ILE A 121 -2.85 11.61 -5.81
C ILE A 121 -1.58 10.77 -5.92
N ILE A 122 -1.53 9.64 -5.20
CA ILE A 122 -0.39 8.72 -5.20
C ILE A 122 -0.66 7.40 -5.91
N GLY A 123 -1.92 7.09 -6.21
CA GLY A 123 -2.31 5.84 -6.82
C GLY A 123 -3.79 5.81 -7.15
N GLN A 124 -4.28 4.62 -7.48
CA GLN A 124 -5.68 4.38 -7.81
C GLN A 124 -6.11 2.99 -7.37
N ILE A 125 -7.43 2.82 -7.21
CA ILE A 125 -8.08 1.54 -7.01
C ILE A 125 -8.98 1.30 -8.21
N ARG A 126 -8.85 0.13 -8.81
CA ARG A 126 -9.66 -0.35 -9.92
C ARG A 126 -10.55 -1.49 -9.45
N LYS A 127 -11.69 -1.67 -10.09
CA LYS A 127 -12.64 -2.74 -9.78
C LYS A 127 -12.93 -3.56 -11.01
N GLY A 128 -12.86 -4.87 -10.87
CA GLY A 128 -13.34 -5.86 -11.84
C GLY A 128 -14.50 -6.65 -11.25
N VAL A 129 -15.38 -7.12 -12.12
CA VAL A 129 -16.52 -7.99 -11.73
C VAL A 129 -16.63 -9.11 -12.75
N SER A 130 -16.80 -10.33 -12.27
CA SER A 130 -17.11 -11.51 -13.07
C SER A 130 -18.29 -12.27 -12.45
N ASP A 131 -18.72 -13.35 -13.09
CA ASP A 131 -19.83 -14.18 -12.60
C ASP A 131 -19.53 -14.89 -11.27
N PHE A 132 -18.24 -15.04 -10.93
CA PHE A 132 -17.79 -15.81 -9.76
C PHE A 132 -17.11 -14.96 -8.67
N THR A 133 -16.62 -13.75 -8.98
CA THR A 133 -15.95 -12.89 -8.00
C THR A 133 -15.97 -11.41 -8.38
N SER A 134 -15.74 -10.57 -7.38
CA SER A 134 -15.34 -9.16 -7.59
C SER A 134 -13.90 -8.98 -7.16
N LEU A 135 -13.14 -8.21 -7.94
CA LEU A 135 -11.74 -7.86 -7.69
C LEU A 135 -11.60 -6.37 -7.38
N LEU A 136 -10.84 -6.03 -6.36
CA LEU A 136 -10.23 -4.71 -6.20
C LEU A 136 -8.72 -4.79 -6.39
N GLU A 137 -8.21 -3.96 -7.26
CA GLU A 137 -6.80 -3.89 -7.61
C GLU A 137 -6.27 -2.50 -7.25
N GLY A 138 -5.29 -2.44 -6.34
CA GLY A 138 -4.56 -1.22 -6.04
C GLY A 138 -3.39 -1.04 -6.99
N SER A 139 -3.12 0.20 -7.42
CA SER A 139 -1.88 0.52 -8.14
C SER A 139 -1.32 1.87 -7.73
N ILE A 140 0.00 1.91 -7.50
CA ILE A 140 0.72 3.13 -7.15
C ILE A 140 1.17 3.87 -8.40
N ASN A 141 1.20 5.20 -8.35
CA ASN A 141 1.71 6.01 -9.46
C ASN A 141 3.22 5.86 -9.59
N VAL A 142 3.71 5.85 -10.82
CA VAL A 142 5.14 5.71 -11.14
C VAL A 142 5.98 6.77 -10.43
N GLY A 143 6.99 6.29 -9.71
CA GLY A 143 7.93 7.11 -8.96
C GLY A 143 7.49 7.51 -7.55
N MET A 144 6.30 7.13 -7.11
CA MET A 144 5.91 7.22 -5.69
C MET A 144 6.51 6.03 -4.93
N ILE A 145 6.96 6.26 -3.70
CA ILE A 145 7.66 5.24 -2.91
C ILE A 145 6.84 4.69 -1.74
N ASN A 146 5.84 5.40 -1.26
CA ASN A 146 5.03 4.97 -0.14
C ASN A 146 3.78 4.21 -0.62
N THR A 147 3.87 2.89 -0.69
CA THR A 147 2.81 1.99 -1.15
C THR A 147 1.73 1.74 -0.10
N ILE A 148 2.03 1.90 1.18
CA ILE A 148 1.17 1.51 2.30
C ILE A 148 -0.24 2.14 2.21
N PRO A 149 -0.41 3.45 1.96
CA PRO A 149 -1.76 4.03 1.89
C PRO A 149 -2.61 3.47 0.73
N VAL A 150 -1.97 3.03 -0.37
CA VAL A 150 -2.69 2.40 -1.49
C VAL A 150 -3.15 1.01 -1.09
N ILE A 151 -2.28 0.22 -0.45
CA ILE A 151 -2.59 -1.13 0.06
C ILE A 151 -3.76 -1.06 1.05
N GLU A 152 -3.64 -0.21 2.08
CA GLU A 152 -4.66 -0.10 3.12
C GLU A 152 -6.01 0.34 2.56
N GLN A 153 -6.04 1.37 1.72
CA GLN A 153 -7.29 1.86 1.13
C GLN A 153 -7.91 0.85 0.14
N THR A 154 -7.10 0.00 -0.51
CA THR A 154 -7.60 -1.08 -1.38
C THR A 154 -8.32 -2.14 -0.53
N ILE A 155 -7.67 -2.62 0.55
CA ILE A 155 -8.24 -3.60 1.46
C ILE A 155 -9.53 -3.05 2.13
N GLU A 156 -9.47 -1.84 2.68
CA GLU A 156 -10.61 -1.19 3.32
C GLU A 156 -11.81 -0.99 2.38
N SER A 157 -11.53 -0.67 1.10
CA SER A 157 -12.60 -0.55 0.09
C SER A 157 -13.28 -1.87 -0.21
N ALA A 158 -12.58 -3.00 -0.05
CA ALA A 158 -13.12 -4.34 -0.26
C ALA A 158 -13.95 -4.86 0.92
N GLU A 159 -13.73 -4.38 2.15
CA GLU A 159 -14.40 -4.89 3.38
C GLU A 159 -15.93 -4.82 3.32
N SER A 160 -16.49 -3.88 2.57
CA SER A 160 -17.93 -3.74 2.42
C SER A 160 -18.54 -4.61 1.31
N MET A 161 -17.72 -5.32 0.53
CA MET A 161 -18.15 -6.03 -0.68
C MET A 161 -18.52 -7.48 -0.43
N GLY A 162 -18.02 -8.09 0.66
CA GLY A 162 -18.30 -9.50 0.96
C GLY A 162 -17.82 -9.92 2.34
N ASN A 163 -18.06 -11.19 2.66
CA ASN A 163 -17.77 -11.76 3.98
C ASN A 163 -16.37 -12.37 4.07
N ILE A 164 -15.73 -12.69 2.95
CA ILE A 164 -14.38 -13.26 2.89
C ILE A 164 -13.59 -12.52 1.83
N LEU A 165 -12.43 -11.97 2.21
CA LEU A 165 -11.45 -11.37 1.31
C LEU A 165 -10.25 -12.31 1.19
N VAL A 166 -9.80 -12.55 -0.03
CA VAL A 166 -8.49 -13.16 -0.34
C VAL A 166 -7.60 -12.07 -0.90
N ILE A 167 -6.51 -11.77 -0.18
CA ILE A 167 -5.63 -10.66 -0.45
C ILE A 167 -4.30 -11.20 -0.98
N ASP A 168 -3.99 -10.92 -2.24
CA ASP A 168 -2.65 -11.18 -2.79
C ASP A 168 -1.72 -10.06 -2.32
N SER A 169 -0.78 -10.37 -1.42
CA SER A 169 0.13 -9.38 -0.84
C SER A 169 1.35 -9.14 -1.71
N PRO A 170 2.07 -8.01 -1.53
CA PRO A 170 3.39 -7.86 -2.13
C PRO A 170 4.35 -8.98 -1.71
N PRO A 171 5.41 -9.28 -2.47
CA PRO A 171 6.42 -10.26 -2.10
C PRO A 171 7.38 -9.72 -1.02
N GLY A 172 8.01 -10.64 -0.28
CA GLY A 172 9.07 -10.32 0.68
C GLY A 172 8.58 -10.15 2.11
N THR A 173 9.39 -9.47 2.93
CA THR A 173 9.15 -9.22 4.37
C THR A 173 9.25 -7.73 4.74
N SER A 174 9.09 -6.85 3.76
CA SER A 174 9.17 -5.40 3.90
C SER A 174 7.87 -4.77 4.43
N CYS A 175 7.89 -3.48 4.71
CA CYS A 175 6.73 -2.76 5.25
C CYS A 175 5.41 -2.97 4.50
N PRO A 176 5.35 -3.03 3.16
CA PRO A 176 4.12 -3.31 2.42
C PRO A 176 3.49 -4.66 2.78
N VAL A 177 4.31 -5.72 2.92
CA VAL A 177 3.82 -7.05 3.33
C VAL A 177 3.31 -7.03 4.76
N VAL A 178 4.06 -6.40 5.67
CA VAL A 178 3.65 -6.21 7.06
C VAL A 178 2.30 -5.49 7.13
N ALA A 179 2.13 -4.39 6.40
CA ALA A 179 0.87 -3.65 6.36
C ALA A 179 -0.30 -4.52 5.86
N THR A 180 -0.06 -5.37 4.84
CA THR A 180 -1.08 -6.29 4.33
C THR A 180 -1.45 -7.35 5.37
N VAL A 181 -0.45 -7.99 5.98
CA VAL A 181 -0.67 -9.07 6.97
C VAL A 181 -1.34 -8.53 8.24
N GLN A 182 -0.97 -7.34 8.70
CA GLN A 182 -1.61 -6.70 9.87
C GLN A 182 -3.09 -6.37 9.66
N LYS A 183 -3.54 -6.22 8.42
CA LYS A 183 -4.96 -6.04 8.07
C LYS A 183 -5.72 -7.36 7.94
N ALA A 184 -5.03 -8.52 7.93
CA ALA A 184 -5.63 -9.84 7.73
C ALA A 184 -5.87 -10.56 9.07
N ASP A 185 -6.86 -11.46 9.08
CA ASP A 185 -7.14 -12.35 10.22
C ASP A 185 -6.31 -13.63 10.14
N PHE A 186 -5.93 -14.03 8.90
CA PHE A 186 -5.11 -15.21 8.62
C PHE A 186 -4.08 -14.89 7.53
N ALA A 187 -2.91 -15.50 7.61
CA ALA A 187 -1.90 -15.49 6.58
C ALA A 187 -1.64 -16.90 6.05
N LEU A 188 -1.82 -17.11 4.75
CA LEU A 188 -1.39 -18.32 4.04
C LEU A 188 -0.01 -18.04 3.42
N LEU A 189 1.01 -18.75 3.91
CA LEU A 189 2.38 -18.55 3.46
C LEU A 189 2.72 -19.51 2.33
N VAL A 190 3.16 -18.96 1.19
CA VAL A 190 3.57 -19.72 0.00
C VAL A 190 5.09 -19.69 -0.11
N THR A 191 5.69 -20.87 -0.20
CA THR A 191 7.15 -21.03 -0.34
C THR A 191 7.50 -22.13 -1.32
N GLU A 192 8.74 -22.17 -1.77
CA GLU A 192 9.27 -23.27 -2.58
C GLU A 192 10.07 -24.27 -1.72
N PRO A 193 10.14 -25.56 -2.08
CA PRO A 193 10.83 -26.58 -1.31
C PRO A 193 12.36 -26.55 -1.55
N THR A 194 12.97 -25.40 -1.25
CA THR A 194 14.41 -25.19 -1.34
C THR A 194 14.98 -24.72 -0.01
N PRO A 195 16.30 -24.87 0.27
CA PRO A 195 16.91 -24.33 1.48
C PRO A 195 16.70 -22.82 1.64
N PHE A 196 16.73 -22.07 0.55
CA PHE A 196 16.44 -20.62 0.56
C PHE A 196 14.98 -20.35 0.87
N GLY A 197 14.04 -21.10 0.25
CA GLY A 197 12.61 -20.99 0.55
C GLY A 197 12.30 -21.29 2.01
N ALA A 198 12.97 -22.28 2.63
CA ALA A 198 12.82 -22.58 4.05
C ALA A 198 13.32 -21.42 4.95
N ALA A 199 14.44 -20.78 4.59
CA ALA A 199 14.95 -19.61 5.31
C ALA A 199 13.98 -18.40 5.19
N ASP A 200 13.50 -18.12 3.98
CA ASP A 200 12.53 -17.06 3.73
C ASP A 200 11.20 -17.29 4.47
N LEU A 201 10.73 -18.55 4.51
CA LEU A 201 9.53 -18.92 5.27
C LEU A 201 9.72 -18.66 6.76
N SER A 202 10.89 -18.99 7.32
CA SER A 202 11.18 -18.74 8.74
C SER A 202 11.11 -17.26 9.09
N LEU A 203 11.67 -16.39 8.23
CA LEU A 203 11.60 -14.93 8.40
C LEU A 203 10.15 -14.42 8.29
N THR A 204 9.39 -14.95 7.32
CA THR A 204 7.99 -14.55 7.12
C THR A 204 7.12 -14.99 8.30
N LEU A 205 7.34 -16.19 8.85
CA LEU A 205 6.66 -16.64 10.07
C LEU A 205 6.94 -15.73 11.27
N GLN A 206 8.20 -15.34 11.46
CA GLN A 206 8.56 -14.40 12.53
C GLN A 206 7.87 -13.04 12.36
N MET A 207 7.78 -12.54 11.12
CA MET A 207 7.06 -11.30 10.82
C MET A 207 5.56 -11.40 11.17
N CYS A 208 4.92 -12.54 10.88
CA CYS A 208 3.49 -12.73 11.17
C CYS A 208 3.18 -12.91 12.68
N GLN A 209 4.18 -13.18 13.53
CA GLN A 209 4.02 -13.38 14.97
C GLN A 209 4.17 -12.09 15.79
N ASN A 210 4.69 -11.02 15.19
CA ASN A 210 4.90 -9.70 15.81
C ASN A 210 3.83 -8.70 15.37
#